data_b538fc9f281bfe6ddb143092f8e66a85
#
_entry.id   b538fc9f281bfe6ddb143092f8e66a85
#
_cell.length_a   1.000
_cell.length_b   1.000
_cell.length_c   1.000
_cell.angle_alpha   90.00
_cell.angle_beta   90.00
_cell.angle_gamma   90.00
#
_symmetry.space_group_name_H-M   'P 1'
#
loop_
_entity.id
_entity.type
_entity.pdbx_description
1 polymer ?
#
loop_
_entity_poly.entity_id
_entity_poly.type
_entity_poly.pdbx_seq_one_letter_code
_entity_poly.pdbx_strand_id
1 'polypeptide(L)'
;MTRIAAVLALSAALSAALSPVLLAAPAHAGPAAVRPCGDGERVDTVAEPWEDNTASYAEGRVRVAKLDTIEPAGAPVHLLILSPPLDESGMFRQCRVVSLAEGSGFWSMDFAGRKAAYDPGRGLTLTIPVKVYDPSAGDGAPRVLTVTIDQSTGRIAAGTAR
;
A
#
# COMPACT_ATOMS: atom_id res chain seq x y z
N MET A 1 23.87 4.62 -85.55
CA MET A 1 23.89 3.46 -84.65
C MET A 1 23.92 4.01 -83.22
N THR A 2 22.76 4.24 -82.61
CA THR A 2 22.59 4.96 -81.34
C THR A 2 22.18 3.94 -80.30
N ARG A 3 22.97 3.75 -79.25
CA ARG A 3 22.64 2.84 -78.13
C ARG A 3 22.02 3.68 -77.04
N ILE A 4 20.74 3.38 -76.65
CA ILE A 4 20.05 3.96 -75.57
C ILE A 4 20.28 3.09 -74.30
N ALA A 5 20.89 3.66 -73.28
CA ALA A 5 21.12 3.03 -72.01
C ALA A 5 19.86 3.32 -71.08
N ALA A 6 19.19 2.29 -70.65
CA ALA A 6 18.10 2.40 -69.67
C ALA A 6 18.66 2.39 -68.25
N VAL A 7 18.39 3.44 -67.51
CA VAL A 7 18.69 3.56 -66.05
C VAL A 7 17.50 3.03 -65.24
N LEU A 8 17.66 1.90 -64.57
CA LEU A 8 16.71 1.39 -63.62
C LEU A 8 16.93 2.12 -62.26
N ALA A 9 15.95 2.91 -61.86
CA ALA A 9 15.90 3.50 -60.50
C ALA A 9 15.28 2.50 -59.55
N LEU A 10 16.05 2.06 -58.54
CA LEU A 10 15.61 1.18 -57.47
C LEU A 10 15.10 2.05 -56.33
N SER A 11 13.77 2.12 -56.15
CA SER A 11 13.11 2.83 -55.03
C SER A 11 13.06 1.90 -53.80
N ALA A 12 13.89 2.13 -52.79
CA ALA A 12 13.81 1.46 -51.53
C ALA A 12 12.75 2.15 -50.66
N ALA A 13 11.63 1.48 -50.44
CA ALA A 13 10.58 1.91 -49.48
C ALA A 13 11.00 1.57 -48.04
N LEU A 14 11.32 2.58 -47.27
CA LEU A 14 11.64 2.44 -45.85
C LEU A 14 10.32 2.41 -45.03
N SER A 15 9.86 1.20 -44.68
CA SER A 15 8.69 1.00 -43.83
C SER A 15 9.08 1.23 -42.36
N ALA A 16 8.79 2.42 -41.83
CA ALA A 16 8.89 2.71 -40.40
C ALA A 16 7.76 2.00 -39.64
N ALA A 17 8.09 0.94 -38.91
CA ALA A 17 7.17 0.29 -38.01
C ALA A 17 6.96 1.18 -36.76
N LEU A 18 5.81 1.84 -36.63
CA LEU A 18 5.37 2.49 -35.40
C LEU A 18 4.96 1.39 -34.41
N SER A 19 5.81 1.13 -33.41
CA SER A 19 5.43 0.30 -32.26
C SER A 19 4.50 1.14 -31.35
N PRO A 20 3.29 0.66 -31.01
CA PRO A 20 2.47 1.37 -30.05
C PRO A 20 3.12 1.25 -28.66
N VAL A 21 3.54 2.38 -28.10
CA VAL A 21 3.91 2.47 -26.69
C VAL A 21 2.61 2.35 -25.88
N LEU A 22 2.38 1.19 -25.26
CA LEU A 22 1.31 1.04 -24.27
C LEU A 22 1.68 1.93 -23.08
N LEU A 23 1.06 3.09 -22.99
CA LEU A 23 1.03 3.90 -21.78
C LEU A 23 0.23 3.12 -20.72
N ALA A 24 0.94 2.51 -19.78
CA ALA A 24 0.31 1.93 -18.60
C ALA A 24 -0.44 3.05 -17.87
N ALA A 25 -1.77 2.94 -17.79
CA ALA A 25 -2.58 3.86 -17.02
C ALA A 25 -2.11 3.84 -15.56
N PRO A 26 -1.96 4.99 -14.88
CA PRO A 26 -1.59 5.02 -13.47
C PRO A 26 -2.61 4.22 -12.68
N ALA A 27 -2.14 3.25 -11.89
CA ALA A 27 -2.99 2.52 -10.95
C ALA A 27 -3.63 3.55 -10.00
N HIS A 28 -4.94 3.69 -10.05
CA HIS A 28 -5.65 4.63 -9.19
C HIS A 28 -5.50 4.15 -7.74
N ALA A 29 -4.64 4.85 -6.99
CA ALA A 29 -4.54 4.69 -5.56
C ALA A 29 -5.73 5.40 -4.92
N GLY A 30 -6.56 4.66 -4.19
CA GLY A 30 -7.63 5.24 -3.36
C GLY A 30 -7.09 5.55 -1.96
N PRO A 31 -7.57 6.61 -1.29
CA PRO A 31 -7.22 6.87 0.09
C PRO A 31 -7.72 5.72 0.98
N ALA A 32 -6.88 5.31 1.95
CA ALA A 32 -7.28 4.45 3.06
C ALA A 32 -7.57 5.34 4.29
N ALA A 33 -8.49 4.91 5.16
CA ALA A 33 -8.84 5.65 6.36
C ALA A 33 -7.74 5.52 7.42
N VAL A 34 -7.39 6.65 8.07
CA VAL A 34 -6.48 6.70 9.23
C VAL A 34 -7.22 7.40 10.36
N ARG A 35 -7.45 6.70 11.47
CA ARG A 35 -8.15 7.25 12.64
C ARG A 35 -7.37 7.06 13.93
N PRO A 36 -7.63 7.82 14.99
CA PRO A 36 -7.15 7.50 16.33
C PRO A 36 -7.62 6.11 16.78
N CYS A 37 -6.86 5.46 17.67
CA CYS A 37 -7.34 4.28 18.37
C CYS A 37 -8.52 4.61 19.29
N GLY A 38 -9.36 3.64 19.54
CA GLY A 38 -10.49 3.69 20.42
C GLY A 38 -10.63 2.38 21.22
N ASP A 39 -11.81 2.13 21.73
CA ASP A 39 -12.08 0.96 22.59
C ASP A 39 -12.06 -0.38 21.83
N GLY A 40 -12.09 -0.35 20.50
CA GLY A 40 -12.04 -1.54 19.64
C GLY A 40 -10.64 -2.11 19.45
N GLU A 41 -9.58 -1.36 19.76
CA GLU A 41 -8.19 -1.79 19.58
C GLU A 41 -7.64 -2.40 20.87
N ARG A 42 -8.09 -3.58 21.18
CA ARG A 42 -7.70 -4.34 22.35
C ARG A 42 -6.55 -5.28 22.04
N VAL A 43 -5.85 -5.71 23.08
CA VAL A 43 -4.71 -6.65 22.92
C VAL A 43 -5.16 -7.98 22.32
N ASP A 44 -6.36 -8.43 22.64
CA ASP A 44 -6.96 -9.67 22.14
C ASP A 44 -7.43 -9.57 20.66
N THR A 45 -7.40 -8.40 20.04
CA THR A 45 -7.62 -8.24 18.61
C THR A 45 -6.34 -8.28 17.79
N VAL A 46 -5.16 -8.35 18.39
CA VAL A 46 -3.91 -8.59 17.68
C VAL A 46 -3.95 -10.01 17.12
N ALA A 47 -3.78 -10.14 15.80
CA ALA A 47 -3.83 -11.43 15.14
C ALA A 47 -2.75 -12.39 15.67
N GLU A 48 -3.12 -13.64 15.85
CA GLU A 48 -2.21 -14.72 16.28
C GLU A 48 -1.48 -15.35 15.07
N PRO A 49 -0.23 -15.85 15.23
CA PRO A 49 0.64 -15.64 16.40
C PRO A 49 1.22 -14.22 16.41
N TRP A 50 1.40 -13.62 17.58
CA TRP A 50 1.80 -12.21 17.73
C TRP A 50 3.15 -11.90 17.11
N GLU A 51 4.12 -12.81 17.21
CA GLU A 51 5.46 -12.65 16.63
C GLU A 51 5.43 -12.48 15.11
N ASP A 52 4.48 -13.11 14.41
CA ASP A 52 4.31 -13.00 12.96
C ASP A 52 3.48 -11.77 12.56
N ASN A 53 2.65 -11.29 13.48
CA ASN A 53 1.67 -10.22 13.22
C ASN A 53 2.01 -8.89 13.89
N THR A 54 3.23 -8.76 14.44
CA THR A 54 3.76 -7.49 14.98
C THR A 54 5.13 -7.18 14.41
N ALA A 55 5.49 -5.90 14.36
CA ALA A 55 6.83 -5.47 13.95
C ALA A 55 7.21 -4.14 14.59
N SER A 56 8.53 -3.93 14.73
CA SER A 56 9.11 -2.69 15.25
C SER A 56 10.11 -2.11 14.25
N TYR A 57 10.10 -0.79 14.14
CA TYR A 57 10.98 0.00 13.28
C TYR A 57 11.55 1.19 14.05
N ALA A 58 12.60 1.82 13.50
CA ALA A 58 13.22 3.01 14.09
C ALA A 58 13.60 2.79 15.56
N GLU A 59 14.32 1.69 15.84
CA GLU A 59 14.76 1.33 17.21
C GLU A 59 13.59 1.17 18.20
N GLY A 60 12.46 0.64 17.73
CA GLY A 60 11.26 0.42 18.54
C GLY A 60 10.38 1.66 18.71
N ARG A 61 10.74 2.81 18.14
CA ARG A 61 9.91 4.03 18.19
C ARG A 61 8.60 3.91 17.42
N VAL A 62 8.61 3.16 16.32
CA VAL A 62 7.41 2.79 15.58
C VAL A 62 7.13 1.31 15.81
N ARG A 63 5.91 0.97 16.19
CA ARG A 63 5.42 -0.40 16.27
C ARG A 63 4.16 -0.52 15.45
N VAL A 64 4.01 -1.63 14.77
CA VAL A 64 2.82 -1.96 14.00
C VAL A 64 2.31 -3.35 14.37
N ALA A 65 1.01 -3.54 14.28
CA ALA A 65 0.37 -4.83 14.49
C ALA A 65 -0.77 -5.02 13.50
N LYS A 66 -0.90 -6.24 12.97
CA LYS A 66 -2.11 -6.66 12.28
C LYS A 66 -3.18 -6.94 13.34
N LEU A 67 -4.32 -6.28 13.21
CA LEU A 67 -5.50 -6.58 14.01
C LEU A 67 -6.46 -7.45 13.21
N ASP A 68 -7.13 -8.37 13.89
CA ASP A 68 -8.28 -9.11 13.40
C ASP A 68 -9.42 -8.95 14.42
N THR A 69 -10.41 -8.17 14.06
CA THR A 69 -11.53 -7.88 14.95
C THR A 69 -12.68 -8.86 14.79
N ILE A 70 -12.55 -9.84 13.86
CA ILE A 70 -13.57 -10.83 13.52
C ILE A 70 -14.80 -10.19 12.83
N GLU A 71 -15.21 -9.03 13.25
CA GLU A 71 -16.33 -8.26 12.71
C GLU A 71 -15.87 -6.87 12.22
N PRO A 72 -16.47 -6.33 11.15
CA PRO A 72 -17.51 -6.95 10.34
C PRO A 72 -16.98 -8.08 9.44
N ALA A 73 -17.75 -9.14 9.26
CA ALA A 73 -17.43 -10.24 8.36
C ALA A 73 -17.09 -9.72 6.96
N GLY A 74 -15.99 -10.19 6.38
CA GLY A 74 -15.47 -9.71 5.09
C GLY A 74 -14.59 -8.45 5.14
N ALA A 75 -14.43 -7.83 6.32
CA ALA A 75 -13.57 -6.66 6.49
C ALA A 75 -12.99 -6.53 7.92
N PRO A 76 -12.52 -7.61 8.58
CA PRO A 76 -12.12 -7.58 9.98
C PRO A 76 -10.69 -7.09 10.20
N VAL A 77 -9.87 -6.98 9.14
CA VAL A 77 -8.43 -6.80 9.29
C VAL A 77 -8.04 -5.32 9.20
N HIS A 78 -7.27 -4.86 10.17
CA HIS A 78 -6.76 -3.49 10.26
C HIS A 78 -5.27 -3.48 10.56
N LEU A 79 -4.60 -2.33 10.33
CA LEU A 79 -3.22 -2.11 10.75
C LEU A 79 -3.19 -1.10 11.89
N LEU A 80 -2.74 -1.54 13.07
CA LEU A 80 -2.45 -0.68 14.21
C LEU A 80 -1.05 -0.09 14.06
N ILE A 81 -0.90 1.18 14.41
CA ILE A 81 0.37 1.91 14.38
C ILE A 81 0.54 2.69 15.69
N LEU A 82 1.63 2.41 16.40
CA LEU A 82 2.13 3.23 17.50
C LEU A 82 3.38 3.96 17.01
N SER A 83 3.37 5.29 17.02
CA SER A 83 4.51 6.08 16.50
C SER A 83 4.64 7.42 17.23
N PRO A 84 5.79 8.10 17.14
CA PRO A 84 5.87 9.51 17.53
C PRO A 84 4.80 10.36 16.80
N PRO A 85 4.45 11.55 17.35
CA PRO A 85 5.00 12.13 18.57
C PRO A 85 4.51 11.43 19.83
N LEU A 86 5.16 11.72 20.95
CA LEU A 86 4.61 11.42 22.27
C LEU A 86 3.50 12.42 22.59
N ASP A 87 2.62 12.04 23.49
CA ASP A 87 1.58 12.92 24.05
C ASP A 87 2.19 14.05 24.88
N GLU A 88 1.35 14.94 25.41
CA GLU A 88 1.78 16.06 26.25
C GLU A 88 2.52 15.62 27.53
N SER A 89 2.25 14.41 28.02
CA SER A 89 2.96 13.82 29.17
C SER A 89 4.36 13.32 28.81
N GLY A 90 4.68 13.17 27.52
CA GLY A 90 5.93 12.59 27.04
C GLY A 90 6.04 11.07 27.25
N MET A 91 4.96 10.41 27.64
CA MET A 91 4.97 8.98 27.98
C MET A 91 4.40 8.09 26.90
N PHE A 92 3.33 8.52 26.23
CA PHE A 92 2.60 7.68 25.29
C PHE A 92 2.78 8.14 23.85
N ARG A 93 2.99 7.20 22.96
CA ARG A 93 2.99 7.43 21.52
C ARG A 93 1.57 7.60 21.01
N GLN A 94 1.42 8.36 19.93
CA GLN A 94 0.14 8.35 19.23
C GLN A 94 -0.21 6.93 18.78
N CYS A 95 -1.49 6.61 18.86
CA CYS A 95 -2.07 5.36 18.36
C CYS A 95 -3.00 5.67 17.19
N ARG A 96 -2.79 4.98 16.06
CA ARG A 96 -3.61 5.11 14.84
C ARG A 96 -3.98 3.75 14.30
N VAL A 97 -5.15 3.67 13.70
CA VAL A 97 -5.62 2.50 12.97
C VAL A 97 -5.81 2.86 11.51
N VAL A 98 -5.24 2.04 10.64
CA VAL A 98 -5.43 2.13 9.19
C VAL A 98 -6.42 1.05 8.77
N SER A 99 -7.48 1.49 8.09
CA SER A 99 -8.56 0.68 7.57
C SER A 99 -8.76 0.97 6.09
N LEU A 100 -9.50 0.13 5.37
CA LEU A 100 -9.85 0.41 3.97
C LEU A 100 -10.68 1.68 3.86
N ALA A 101 -11.69 1.80 4.72
CA ALA A 101 -12.57 2.96 4.85
C ALA A 101 -13.00 3.12 6.31
N GLU A 102 -13.73 4.18 6.63
CA GLU A 102 -14.34 4.34 7.94
C GLU A 102 -15.31 3.18 8.21
N GLY A 103 -15.13 2.49 9.34
CA GLY A 103 -15.96 1.33 9.73
C GLY A 103 -15.73 0.05 8.93
N SER A 104 -14.74 0.00 8.01
CA SER A 104 -14.47 -1.18 7.19
C SER A 104 -12.97 -1.43 7.05
N GLY A 105 -12.49 -2.59 7.47
CA GLY A 105 -11.11 -3.04 7.33
C GLY A 105 -10.82 -3.67 5.96
N PHE A 106 -9.78 -4.47 5.94
CA PHE A 106 -9.39 -5.29 4.78
C PHE A 106 -9.96 -6.70 4.94
N TRP A 107 -10.20 -7.38 3.82
CA TRP A 107 -10.55 -8.81 3.82
C TRP A 107 -9.42 -9.65 4.42
N SER A 108 -8.19 -9.36 4.02
CA SER A 108 -6.99 -9.98 4.56
C SER A 108 -5.76 -9.07 4.38
N MET A 109 -4.70 -9.37 5.13
CA MET A 109 -3.42 -8.68 5.07
C MET A 109 -2.30 -9.71 5.14
N ASP A 110 -1.44 -9.76 4.12
CA ASP A 110 -0.18 -10.50 4.16
C ASP A 110 0.86 -9.67 4.92
N PHE A 111 0.82 -9.78 6.26
CA PHE A 111 1.72 -9.03 7.12
C PHE A 111 3.17 -9.51 7.00
N ALA A 112 3.39 -10.78 6.69
CA ALA A 112 4.74 -11.33 6.47
C ALA A 112 5.37 -10.79 5.19
N GLY A 113 4.58 -10.57 4.13
CA GLY A 113 5.03 -10.00 2.85
C GLY A 113 5.25 -8.49 2.87
N ARG A 114 5.11 -7.82 4.04
CA ARG A 114 5.34 -6.38 4.17
C ARG A 114 6.77 -5.99 3.82
N LYS A 115 6.93 -4.82 3.20
CA LYS A 115 8.23 -4.19 2.94
C LYS A 115 8.28 -2.85 3.66
N ALA A 116 9.48 -2.47 4.11
CA ALA A 116 9.72 -1.20 4.77
C ALA A 116 10.84 -0.45 4.05
N ALA A 117 10.66 0.85 3.87
CA ALA A 117 11.67 1.76 3.34
C ALA A 117 11.66 3.05 4.18
N TYR A 118 12.81 3.68 4.33
CA TYR A 118 12.95 4.95 5.04
C TYR A 118 13.49 6.02 4.09
N ASP A 119 12.85 7.17 4.11
CA ASP A 119 13.27 8.37 3.39
C ASP A 119 13.35 9.53 4.40
N PRO A 120 14.52 10.25 4.51
CA PRO A 120 14.67 11.33 5.49
C PRO A 120 13.65 12.46 5.36
N GLY A 121 13.13 12.71 4.16
CA GLY A 121 12.16 13.77 3.90
C GLY A 121 10.70 13.35 4.06
N ARG A 122 10.42 12.03 4.11
CA ARG A 122 9.06 11.49 4.19
C ARG A 122 8.79 10.58 5.37
N GLY A 123 9.84 10.00 5.95
CA GLY A 123 9.76 9.05 7.05
C GLY A 123 9.72 7.59 6.63
N LEU A 124 9.15 6.74 7.47
CA LEU A 124 8.99 5.31 7.25
C LEU A 124 7.81 5.03 6.32
N THR A 125 8.05 4.31 5.24
CA THR A 125 6.99 3.81 4.35
C THR A 125 6.91 2.30 4.45
N LEU A 126 5.70 1.80 4.71
CA LEU A 126 5.35 0.39 4.70
C LEU A 126 4.52 0.10 3.46
N THR A 127 4.84 -1.00 2.77
CA THR A 127 4.07 -1.52 1.64
C THR A 127 3.65 -2.94 1.98
N ILE A 128 2.34 -3.20 2.01
CA ILE A 128 1.77 -4.44 2.54
C ILE A 128 0.76 -4.99 1.52
N PRO A 129 0.91 -6.24 1.04
CA PRO A 129 -0.12 -6.88 0.24
C PRO A 129 -1.39 -7.08 1.08
N VAL A 130 -2.53 -6.67 0.54
CA VAL A 130 -3.85 -6.81 1.19
C VAL A 130 -4.87 -7.33 0.19
N LYS A 131 -5.98 -7.83 0.68
CA LYS A 131 -7.17 -8.07 -0.12
C LYS A 131 -8.31 -7.18 0.37
N VAL A 132 -9.17 -6.79 -0.55
CA VAL A 132 -10.38 -6.03 -0.29
C VAL A 132 -11.57 -6.90 -0.69
N TYR A 133 -12.58 -7.01 0.16
CA TYR A 133 -13.75 -7.82 -0.12
C TYR A 133 -14.39 -7.43 -1.47
N ASP A 134 -14.61 -8.43 -2.31
CA ASP A 134 -15.31 -8.29 -3.59
C ASP A 134 -16.59 -9.12 -3.55
N PRO A 135 -17.75 -8.49 -3.38
CA PRO A 135 -19.02 -9.21 -3.28
C PRO A 135 -19.37 -9.97 -4.55
N SER A 136 -18.84 -9.58 -5.70
CA SER A 136 -19.11 -10.28 -6.97
C SER A 136 -18.40 -11.63 -7.09
N ALA A 137 -17.24 -11.77 -6.43
CA ALA A 137 -16.42 -12.98 -6.41
C ALA A 137 -16.62 -13.81 -5.13
N GLY A 138 -17.21 -13.23 -4.07
CA GLY A 138 -17.30 -13.85 -2.75
C GLY A 138 -15.93 -14.03 -2.07
N ASP A 139 -14.90 -13.35 -2.53
CA ASP A 139 -13.52 -13.43 -2.05
C ASP A 139 -12.90 -12.00 -2.04
N GLY A 140 -11.63 -11.91 -1.72
CA GLY A 140 -10.89 -10.66 -1.68
C GLY A 140 -10.12 -10.35 -2.98
N ALA A 141 -10.34 -9.17 -3.55
CA ALA A 141 -9.56 -8.66 -4.65
C ALA A 141 -8.19 -8.14 -4.16
N PRO A 142 -7.07 -8.53 -4.79
CA PRO A 142 -5.73 -8.13 -4.36
C PRO A 142 -5.51 -6.62 -4.52
N ARG A 143 -4.84 -6.02 -3.54
CA ARG A 143 -4.41 -4.62 -3.50
C ARG A 143 -3.06 -4.53 -2.79
N VAL A 144 -2.44 -3.37 -2.89
CA VAL A 144 -1.24 -3.01 -2.13
C VAL A 144 -1.58 -1.82 -1.24
N LEU A 145 -1.48 -2.00 0.07
CA LEU A 145 -1.58 -0.91 1.04
C LEU A 145 -0.21 -0.25 1.17
N THR A 146 -0.15 1.06 0.98
CA THR A 146 1.03 1.88 1.27
C THR A 146 0.71 2.82 2.42
N VAL A 147 1.55 2.80 3.46
CA VAL A 147 1.43 3.66 4.65
C VAL A 147 2.74 4.41 4.84
N THR A 148 2.67 5.74 4.90
CA THR A 148 3.82 6.60 5.20
C THR A 148 3.64 7.22 6.58
N ILE A 149 4.63 7.07 7.44
CA ILE A 149 4.66 7.53 8.82
C ILE A 149 5.78 8.57 8.95
N ASP A 150 5.42 9.83 8.98
CA ASP A 150 6.33 10.92 9.26
C ASP A 150 6.49 11.04 10.78
N GLN A 151 7.61 10.55 11.29
CA GLN A 151 7.88 10.52 12.73
C GLN A 151 8.18 11.90 13.32
N SER A 152 8.50 12.89 12.49
CA SER A 152 8.80 14.25 12.93
C SER A 152 7.54 15.06 13.18
N THR A 153 6.53 14.90 12.33
CA THR A 153 5.26 15.62 12.41
C THR A 153 4.13 14.78 13.01
N GLY A 154 4.31 13.46 13.07
CA GLY A 154 3.26 12.52 13.49
C GLY A 154 2.23 12.25 12.40
N ARG A 155 2.40 12.80 11.22
CA ARG A 155 1.46 12.57 10.12
C ARG A 155 1.56 11.13 9.60
N ILE A 156 0.41 10.49 9.47
CA ILE A 156 0.29 9.18 8.83
C ILE A 156 -0.62 9.34 7.61
N ALA A 157 -0.14 8.93 6.45
CA ALA A 157 -0.90 8.89 5.22
C ALA A 157 -0.98 7.44 4.74
N ALA A 158 -2.16 7.02 4.29
CA ALA A 158 -2.37 5.67 3.80
C ALA A 158 -3.19 5.67 2.51
N GLY A 159 -2.93 4.68 1.64
CA GLY A 159 -3.67 4.50 0.41
C GLY A 159 -3.52 3.08 -0.12
N THR A 160 -4.45 2.68 -0.98
CA THR A 160 -4.44 1.37 -1.64
C THR A 160 -4.35 1.53 -3.15
N ALA A 161 -3.57 0.65 -3.80
CA ALA A 161 -3.45 0.54 -5.25
C ALA A 161 -3.70 -0.90 -5.72
N ARG A 162 -4.03 -1.09 -7.00
CA ARG A 162 -4.10 -2.39 -7.69
C ARG A 162 -2.73 -2.88 -8.06
#